data_9db7edee9daca20a66fea3675c26aa03
#
_entry.id   9db7edee9daca20a66fea3675c26aa03
#
_cell.length_a   1.000
_cell.length_b   1.000
_cell.length_c   1.000
_cell.angle_alpha   90.00
_cell.angle_beta   90.00
_cell.angle_gamma   90.00
#
_symmetry.space_group_name_H-M   'P 1'
#
loop_
_entity.id
_entity.type
_entity.pdbx_description
1 polymer ?
#
loop_
_entity_poly.entity_id
_entity_poly.type
_entity_poly.pdbx_seq_one_letter_code
_entity_poly.pdbx_strand_id
1 'polypeptide(L)'
;MKDLSNENVIHIVKDGVQYLQFRRLLEYSDILVHAYSLGIDKNFRTARAKTAEPITKEEFKEANKDYADLCNAIEMNYIDLVKPNQAHTKNVKKVDEHVNINKPDFNLKEYDLTDGLITNKSNILLATT
;
A
#
# COMPACT_ATOMS: atom_id res chain seq x y z
N MET A 1 -24.46 5.16 -2.87
CA MET A 1 -23.20 5.46 -2.17
C MET A 1 -22.99 6.96 -2.14
N LYS A 2 -22.60 7.49 -0.98
CA LYS A 2 -22.37 8.93 -0.83
C LYS A 2 -21.03 9.31 -1.45
N ASP A 3 -21.01 10.31 -2.34
CA ASP A 3 -19.77 10.92 -2.81
C ASP A 3 -19.11 11.71 -1.68
N LEU A 4 -17.85 11.43 -1.43
CA LEU A 4 -17.03 12.06 -0.39
C LEU A 4 -16.16 13.21 -0.93
N SER A 5 -16.29 13.53 -2.22
CA SER A 5 -15.52 14.62 -2.83
C SER A 5 -15.82 15.96 -2.17
N ASN A 6 -14.80 16.79 -2.01
CA ASN A 6 -14.88 18.15 -1.48
C ASN A 6 -13.76 19.03 -2.07
N GLU A 7 -13.52 20.18 -1.48
CA GLU A 7 -12.48 21.11 -1.92
C GLU A 7 -11.05 20.56 -1.83
N ASN A 8 -10.81 19.55 -0.98
CA ASN A 8 -9.47 19.00 -0.72
C ASN A 8 -9.24 17.64 -1.36
N VAL A 9 -10.30 16.85 -1.54
CA VAL A 9 -10.20 15.47 -2.03
C VAL A 9 -11.18 15.18 -3.15
N ILE A 10 -10.83 14.21 -3.97
CA ILE A 10 -11.71 13.59 -4.96
C ILE A 10 -11.97 12.14 -4.51
N HIS A 11 -13.23 11.74 -4.47
CA HIS A 11 -13.65 10.37 -4.25
C HIS A 11 -13.73 9.65 -5.59
N ILE A 12 -13.01 8.57 -5.74
CA ILE A 12 -12.96 7.77 -6.96
C ILE A 12 -13.50 6.39 -6.68
N VAL A 13 -14.33 5.92 -7.60
CA VAL A 13 -14.82 4.53 -7.65
C VAL A 13 -14.41 3.96 -9.02
N LYS A 14 -13.53 2.98 -9.00
CA LYS A 14 -13.02 2.35 -10.22
C LYS A 14 -12.88 0.85 -10.01
N ASP A 15 -13.48 0.06 -10.89
CA ASP A 15 -13.44 -1.41 -10.84
C ASP A 15 -13.85 -2.01 -9.47
N GLY A 16 -14.84 -1.39 -8.83
CA GLY A 16 -15.32 -1.79 -7.51
C GLY A 16 -14.43 -1.35 -6.34
N VAL A 17 -13.36 -0.64 -6.61
CA VAL A 17 -12.44 -0.09 -5.59
C VAL A 17 -12.76 1.37 -5.35
N GLN A 18 -12.78 1.74 -4.08
CA GLN A 18 -13.02 3.12 -3.66
C GLN A 18 -11.77 3.68 -2.97
N TYR A 19 -11.41 4.89 -3.36
CA TYR A 19 -10.29 5.60 -2.75
C TYR A 19 -10.43 7.11 -2.90
N LEU A 20 -9.67 7.84 -2.11
CA LEU A 20 -9.56 9.29 -2.22
C LEU A 20 -8.21 9.67 -2.82
N GLN A 21 -8.21 10.74 -3.58
CA GLN A 21 -6.99 11.42 -4.00
C GLN A 21 -7.04 12.87 -3.52
N PHE A 22 -5.90 13.36 -3.06
CA PHE A 22 -5.76 14.74 -2.61
C PHE A 22 -5.52 15.66 -3.80
N ARG A 23 -6.35 16.70 -3.95
CA ARG A 23 -6.28 17.63 -5.09
C ARG A 23 -4.91 18.30 -5.23
N ARG A 24 -4.26 18.64 -4.13
CA ARG A 24 -2.91 19.20 -4.13
C ARG A 24 -1.86 18.24 -4.67
N LEU A 25 -1.96 16.96 -4.34
CA LEU A 25 -1.03 15.95 -4.85
C LEU A 25 -1.27 15.62 -6.31
N LEU A 26 -2.49 15.82 -6.82
CA LEU A 26 -2.79 15.65 -8.25
C LEU A 26 -2.07 16.66 -9.14
N GLU A 27 -1.65 17.79 -8.60
CA GLU A 27 -0.80 18.77 -9.32
C GLU A 27 0.57 18.18 -9.70
N TYR A 28 0.99 17.10 -9.05
CA TYR A 28 2.23 16.36 -9.28
C TYR A 28 2.01 15.02 -9.97
N SER A 29 0.90 14.85 -10.67
CA SER A 29 0.52 13.57 -11.29
C SER A 29 1.47 13.09 -12.38
N ASP A 30 2.34 13.95 -12.90
CA ASP A 30 3.42 13.61 -13.83
C ASP A 30 4.56 12.82 -13.16
N ILE A 31 4.72 12.93 -11.84
CA ILE A 31 5.79 12.26 -11.08
C ILE A 31 5.31 11.45 -9.88
N LEU A 32 4.05 11.60 -9.49
CA LEU A 32 3.51 11.01 -8.28
C LEU A 32 2.14 10.39 -8.51
N VAL A 33 1.97 9.15 -8.07
CA VAL A 33 0.68 8.48 -7.91
C VAL A 33 0.40 8.29 -6.43
N HIS A 34 -0.81 8.58 -6.00
CA HIS A 34 -1.22 8.38 -4.62
C HIS A 34 -2.67 7.94 -4.52
N ALA A 35 -3.00 7.23 -3.46
CA ALA A 35 -4.37 6.87 -3.11
C ALA A 35 -4.50 6.70 -1.61
N TYR A 36 -5.62 7.15 -1.06
CA TYR A 36 -6.02 6.88 0.30
C TYR A 36 -7.20 5.90 0.26
N SER A 37 -6.97 4.66 0.65
CA SER A 37 -7.99 3.60 0.59
C SER A 37 -9.13 3.86 1.57
N LEU A 38 -10.34 3.54 1.12
CA LEU A 38 -11.51 3.50 1.99
C LEU A 38 -11.72 2.05 2.45
N GLY A 39 -11.60 1.84 3.75
CA GLY A 39 -11.52 0.51 4.36
C GLY A 39 -12.85 -0.20 4.57
N ILE A 40 -13.96 0.27 3.96
CA ILE A 40 -15.27 -0.36 4.11
C ILE A 40 -15.23 -1.74 3.45
N ASP A 41 -15.44 -2.79 4.24
CA ASP A 41 -15.41 -4.19 3.79
C ASP A 41 -14.09 -4.63 3.13
N LYS A 42 -13.00 -3.93 3.43
CA LYS A 42 -11.67 -4.21 2.91
C LYS A 42 -10.65 -4.48 4.00
N ASN A 43 -9.68 -5.34 3.70
CA ASN A 43 -8.64 -5.70 4.64
C ASN A 43 -7.26 -5.21 4.17
N PHE A 44 -6.83 -4.08 4.69
CA PHE A 44 -5.51 -3.53 4.46
C PHE A 44 -4.52 -3.80 5.61
N ARG A 45 -4.96 -4.44 6.69
CA ARG A 45 -4.15 -4.64 7.89
C ARG A 45 -3.26 -5.87 7.82
N THR A 46 -3.80 -6.98 7.32
CA THR A 46 -3.17 -8.30 7.42
C THR A 46 -2.27 -8.65 6.26
N ALA A 47 -2.18 -7.79 5.25
CA ALA A 47 -1.38 -8.05 4.07
C ALA A 47 0.06 -8.50 4.38
N ARG A 48 0.55 -8.14 5.55
CA ARG A 48 1.84 -8.58 6.11
C ARG A 48 1.68 -8.85 7.58
N ALA A 49 0.68 -9.66 7.90
CA ALA A 49 0.39 -9.98 9.27
C ALA A 49 1.66 -10.45 9.99
N LYS A 50 1.77 -10.03 11.22
CA LYS A 50 2.74 -10.53 12.20
C LYS A 50 2.41 -11.98 12.53
N THR A 51 2.47 -12.87 11.55
CA THR A 51 2.29 -14.28 11.83
C THR A 51 3.64 -14.84 12.20
N ALA A 52 3.72 -15.40 13.41
CA ALA A 52 4.85 -16.22 13.82
C ALA A 52 4.94 -17.49 12.96
N GLU A 53 3.86 -17.84 12.28
CA GLU A 53 3.76 -19.01 11.42
C GLU A 53 3.99 -18.61 9.94
N PRO A 54 4.72 -19.43 9.17
CA PRO A 54 4.83 -19.25 7.74
C PRO A 54 3.45 -19.38 7.09
N ILE A 55 3.05 -18.37 6.33
CA ILE A 55 1.84 -18.46 5.52
C ILE A 55 2.19 -19.01 4.13
N THR A 56 1.24 -19.69 3.52
CA THR A 56 1.40 -20.16 2.15
C THR A 56 1.36 -18.98 1.16
N LYS A 57 1.85 -19.21 -0.05
CA LYS A 57 1.78 -18.23 -1.13
C LYS A 57 0.34 -17.84 -1.48
N GLU A 58 -0.55 -18.81 -1.42
CA GLU A 58 -1.98 -18.62 -1.68
C GLU A 58 -2.64 -17.78 -0.59
N GLU A 59 -2.37 -18.07 0.68
CA GLU A 59 -2.84 -17.28 1.81
C GLU A 59 -2.31 -15.83 1.75
N PHE A 60 -1.06 -15.67 1.36
CA PHE A 60 -0.47 -14.34 1.18
C PHE A 60 -1.17 -13.55 0.07
N LYS A 61 -1.45 -14.19 -1.08
CA LYS A 61 -2.19 -13.57 -2.18
C LYS A 61 -3.60 -13.17 -1.77
N GLU A 62 -4.31 -14.04 -1.06
CA GLU A 62 -5.66 -13.75 -0.57
C GLU A 62 -5.65 -12.58 0.43
N ALA A 63 -4.72 -12.60 1.38
CA ALA A 63 -4.56 -11.50 2.34
C ALA A 63 -4.21 -10.16 1.70
N ASN A 64 -3.58 -10.18 0.52
CA ASN A 64 -3.19 -8.98 -0.22
C ASN A 64 -4.15 -8.60 -1.34
N LYS A 65 -5.27 -9.29 -1.50
CA LYS A 65 -6.22 -9.05 -2.59
C LYS A 65 -6.67 -7.60 -2.67
N ASP A 66 -7.03 -7.01 -1.56
CA ASP A 66 -7.50 -5.62 -1.52
C ASP A 66 -6.39 -4.62 -1.91
N TYR A 67 -5.14 -4.89 -1.57
CA TYR A 67 -4.00 -4.11 -2.05
C TYR A 67 -3.79 -4.27 -3.56
N ALA A 68 -3.91 -5.49 -4.06
CA ALA A 68 -3.77 -5.74 -5.50
C ALA A 68 -4.85 -5.01 -6.29
N ASP A 69 -6.09 -5.05 -5.82
CA ASP A 69 -7.22 -4.35 -6.44
C ASP A 69 -7.02 -2.83 -6.44
N LEU A 70 -6.57 -2.27 -5.31
CA LEU A 70 -6.27 -0.84 -5.22
C LEU A 70 -5.12 -0.45 -6.15
N CYS A 71 -4.04 -1.22 -6.16
CA CYS A 71 -2.90 -0.96 -7.04
C CYS A 71 -3.31 -0.99 -8.52
N ASN A 72 -4.11 -1.98 -8.92
CA ASN A 72 -4.64 -2.05 -10.28
C ASN A 72 -5.49 -0.82 -10.63
N ALA A 73 -6.31 -0.34 -9.70
CA ALA A 73 -7.15 0.84 -9.92
C ALA A 73 -6.32 2.11 -10.17
N ILE A 74 -5.15 2.23 -9.56
CA ILE A 74 -4.21 3.35 -9.75
C ILE A 74 -3.11 3.04 -10.77
N GLU A 75 -3.24 1.94 -11.52
CA GLU A 75 -2.31 1.54 -12.58
C GLU A 75 -0.88 1.26 -12.10
N MET A 76 -0.77 0.74 -10.87
CA MET A 76 0.50 0.32 -10.26
C MET A 76 0.51 -1.19 -10.06
N ASN A 77 1.71 -1.76 -9.96
CA ASN A 77 1.87 -3.18 -9.70
C ASN A 77 2.05 -3.42 -8.19
N TYR A 78 1.17 -4.23 -7.60
CA TYR A 78 1.22 -4.48 -6.16
C TYR A 78 2.49 -5.21 -5.70
N ILE A 79 3.21 -5.88 -6.58
CA ILE A 79 4.52 -6.50 -6.24
C ILE A 79 5.57 -5.45 -5.88
N ASP A 80 5.38 -4.21 -6.30
CA ASP A 80 6.24 -3.08 -5.98
C ASP A 80 5.89 -2.41 -4.66
N LEU A 81 4.85 -2.93 -3.98
CA LEU A 81 4.36 -2.39 -2.72
C LEU A 81 5.29 -2.74 -1.55
N VAL A 82 5.70 -1.74 -0.81
CA VAL A 82 6.43 -1.88 0.45
C VAL A 82 5.58 -1.29 1.57
N LYS A 83 5.29 -2.10 2.57
CA LYS A 83 4.50 -1.70 3.74
C LYS A 83 5.26 -2.01 5.01
N PRO A 84 5.43 -1.04 5.93
CA PRO A 84 6.08 -1.28 7.20
C PRO A 84 5.12 -1.94 8.20
N ASN A 85 5.69 -2.60 9.18
CA ASN A 85 4.98 -2.98 10.40
C ASN A 85 5.14 -1.87 11.44
N GLN A 86 4.13 -1.02 11.53
CA GLN A 86 4.12 0.16 12.38
C GLN A 86 4.03 -0.22 13.87
N ALA A 87 4.74 0.51 14.71
CA ALA A 87 4.82 0.25 16.14
C ALA A 87 4.78 1.54 16.99
N HIS A 88 4.33 2.65 16.41
CA HIS A 88 4.25 3.95 17.05
C HIS A 88 5.62 4.45 17.55
N THR A 89 6.63 4.32 16.70
CA THR A 89 7.99 4.79 16.93
C THR A 89 8.28 6.00 16.03
N LYS A 90 9.51 6.49 16.09
CA LYS A 90 10.02 7.51 15.16
C LYS A 90 10.97 6.93 14.08
N ASN A 91 10.94 5.62 13.91
CA ASN A 91 11.82 4.94 12.98
C ASN A 91 11.34 5.12 11.53
N VAL A 92 12.22 5.64 10.69
CA VAL A 92 12.01 5.80 9.25
C VAL A 92 13.09 5.00 8.52
N LYS A 93 12.68 4.18 7.56
CA LYS A 93 13.62 3.42 6.73
C LYS A 93 13.58 3.88 5.27
N LYS A 94 14.74 3.88 4.66
CA LYS A 94 14.89 4.09 3.22
C LYS A 94 14.65 2.78 2.49
N VAL A 95 13.86 2.85 1.42
CA VAL A 95 13.60 1.72 0.53
C VAL A 95 14.39 1.93 -0.75
N ASP A 96 15.41 1.12 -0.97
CA ASP A 96 16.33 1.22 -2.11
C ASP A 96 16.05 0.19 -3.21
N GLU A 97 15.37 -0.92 -2.87
CA GLU A 97 15.13 -2.03 -3.75
C GLU A 97 13.67 -2.46 -3.73
N HIS A 98 13.23 -3.06 -4.84
CA HIS A 98 11.93 -3.70 -4.91
C HIS A 98 11.89 -4.94 -4.01
N VAL A 99 10.90 -5.00 -3.14
CA VAL A 99 10.63 -6.18 -2.32
C VAL A 99 9.82 -7.17 -3.15
N ASN A 100 10.45 -8.25 -3.57
CA ASN A 100 9.76 -9.27 -4.35
C ASN A 100 9.03 -10.26 -3.44
N ILE A 101 7.77 -10.02 -3.20
CA ILE A 101 6.90 -10.87 -2.36
C ILE A 101 6.66 -12.27 -2.94
N ASN A 102 7.04 -12.52 -4.18
CA ASN A 102 6.95 -13.82 -4.81
C ASN A 102 8.18 -14.70 -4.57
N LYS A 103 9.23 -14.17 -3.95
CA LYS A 103 10.40 -14.95 -3.56
C LYS A 103 10.09 -15.83 -2.34
N PRO A 104 10.54 -17.09 -2.34
CA PRO A 104 10.36 -17.97 -1.18
C PRO A 104 11.02 -17.48 0.10
N ASP A 105 12.10 -16.70 -0.04
CA ASP A 105 12.90 -16.14 1.05
C ASP A 105 12.49 -14.71 1.42
N PHE A 106 11.29 -14.29 1.02
CA PHE A 106 10.78 -12.96 1.33
C PHE A 106 10.80 -12.68 2.83
N ASN A 107 11.55 -11.66 3.25
CA ASN A 107 11.66 -11.30 4.66
C ASN A 107 10.56 -10.32 5.06
N LEU A 108 9.50 -10.85 5.65
CA LEU A 108 8.37 -10.04 6.16
C LEU A 108 8.76 -9.12 7.33
N LYS A 109 9.92 -9.37 7.97
CA LYS A 109 10.37 -8.61 9.14
C LYS A 109 11.29 -7.44 8.81
N GLU A 110 11.68 -7.26 7.56
CA GLU A 110 12.64 -6.22 7.17
C GLU A 110 12.21 -4.82 7.62
N TYR A 111 10.91 -4.57 7.61
CA TYR A 111 10.33 -3.28 7.98
C TYR A 111 9.54 -3.34 9.31
N ASP A 112 9.88 -4.28 10.18
CA ASP A 112 9.32 -4.29 11.53
C ASP A 112 9.77 -3.07 12.33
N LEU A 113 8.93 -2.63 13.27
CA LEU A 113 9.18 -1.44 14.11
C LEU A 113 9.50 -0.18 13.30
N THR A 114 8.92 -0.07 12.10
CA THR A 114 9.14 1.04 11.18
C THR A 114 7.83 1.77 10.96
N ASP A 115 7.80 3.07 11.20
CA ASP A 115 6.58 3.88 11.12
C ASP A 115 6.55 4.82 9.92
N GLY A 116 7.67 4.95 9.22
CA GLY A 116 7.76 5.71 7.99
C GLY A 116 8.69 5.08 6.99
N LEU A 117 8.42 5.30 5.72
CA LEU A 117 9.24 4.85 4.60
C LEU A 117 9.56 6.03 3.71
N ILE A 118 10.77 6.07 3.19
CA ILE A 118 11.19 7.01 2.15
C ILE A 118 11.89 6.28 1.02
N THR A 119 11.77 6.80 -0.19
CA THR A 119 12.50 6.29 -1.35
C THR A 119 12.81 7.43 -2.33
N ASN A 120 13.91 7.28 -3.05
CA ASN A 120 14.24 8.09 -4.22
C ASN A 120 14.23 7.25 -5.51
N LYS A 121 13.69 6.05 -5.44
CA LYS A 121 13.57 5.14 -6.58
C LYS A 121 12.18 5.26 -7.20
N SER A 122 12.14 5.27 -8.53
CA SER A 122 10.87 5.16 -9.26
C SER A 122 10.31 3.75 -9.18
N ASN A 123 9.01 3.62 -9.38
CA ASN A 123 8.27 2.35 -9.38
C ASN A 123 8.33 1.57 -8.06
N ILE A 124 8.59 2.25 -6.96
CA ILE A 124 8.40 1.71 -5.61
C ILE A 124 7.15 2.34 -5.03
N LEU A 125 6.22 1.51 -4.60
CA LEU A 125 4.96 1.94 -4.00
C LEU A 125 5.05 1.80 -2.48
N LEU A 126 4.99 2.91 -1.77
CA LEU A 126 5.04 2.93 -0.31
C LEU A 126 3.62 2.98 0.25
N ALA A 127 3.32 2.11 1.20
CA ALA A 127 2.04 2.08 1.89
C ALA A 127 2.20 2.26 3.39
N THR A 128 1.22 2.88 4.00
CA THR A 128 1.10 3.03 5.46
C THR A 128 -0.36 2.89 5.87
N THR A 129 -0.61 2.53 7.10
CA THR A 129 -1.96 2.40 7.67
C THR A 129 -2.13 3.27 8.89
#